data_f8c694184a91b80e01311e4bfc6c8634
#
_entry.id   f8c694184a91b80e01311e4bfc6c8634
#
_cell.length_a   1.000
_cell.length_b   1.000
_cell.length_c   1.000
_cell.angle_alpha   90.00
_cell.angle_beta   90.00
_cell.angle_gamma   90.00
#
_symmetry.space_group_name_H-M   'P 1'
#
loop_
_entity.id
_entity.type
_entity.pdbx_description
1 polymer ?
#
loop_
_entity_poly.entity_id
_entity_poly.type
_entity_poly.pdbx_seq_one_letter_code
_entity_poly.pdbx_strand_id
1 'polypeptide(L)'
;MSTDPERRIADRVGWIALGLLILGLVIGGVAIISGRLPDGNHRVAGSATAPTVVGGAGAVPRGSASAPSRPTERIVSVAGVGNERTITCDDTTVNISGVDNTVVLTGQCARVVVSGVKNVVTLERTGFIDISGMNNRIVFLSGTPEINQSGIDNTVERG
;
A
#
# COMPACT_ATOMS: atom_id res chain seq x y z
N MET A 1 9.88 43.83 29.90
CA MET A 1 9.61 42.45 29.37
C MET A 1 9.23 41.61 30.57
N SER A 2 7.94 41.55 30.91
CA SER A 2 7.43 40.72 32.02
C SER A 2 7.25 39.27 31.48
N THR A 3 8.14 38.40 31.88
CA THR A 3 7.99 36.95 31.67
C THR A 3 7.13 36.40 32.79
N ASP A 4 5.85 36.34 32.55
CA ASP A 4 4.86 35.83 33.51
C ASP A 4 4.92 34.30 33.56
N PRO A 5 5.44 33.66 34.61
CA PRO A 5 5.58 32.20 34.68
C PRO A 5 4.23 31.48 34.80
N GLU A 6 3.19 32.16 35.25
CA GLU A 6 1.86 31.55 35.40
C GLU A 6 1.17 31.21 34.08
N ARG A 7 1.40 31.97 32.99
CA ARG A 7 0.84 31.68 31.67
C ARG A 7 1.39 30.38 31.06
N ARG A 8 2.65 30.05 31.31
CA ARG A 8 3.27 28.82 30.80
C ARG A 8 2.74 27.55 31.45
N ILE A 9 2.25 27.65 32.68
CA ILE A 9 1.68 26.49 33.40
C ILE A 9 0.25 26.24 32.92
N ALA A 10 -0.54 27.29 32.71
CA ALA A 10 -1.90 27.16 32.18
C ALA A 10 -1.95 26.53 30.76
N ASP A 11 -1.02 26.90 29.86
CA ASP A 11 -0.93 26.33 28.53
C ASP A 11 -0.57 24.85 28.57
N ARG A 12 0.36 24.44 29.43
CA ARG A 12 0.78 23.03 29.54
C ARG A 12 -0.32 22.14 30.12
N VAL A 13 -1.09 22.63 31.08
CA VAL A 13 -2.22 21.90 31.66
C VAL A 13 -3.36 21.76 30.66
N GLY A 14 -3.62 22.78 29.84
CA GLY A 14 -4.62 22.73 28.78
C GLY A 14 -4.32 21.68 27.73
N TRP A 15 -3.07 21.57 27.28
CA TRP A 15 -2.65 20.57 26.27
C TRP A 15 -2.69 19.13 26.81
N ILE A 16 -2.36 18.93 28.09
CA ILE A 16 -2.42 17.61 28.74
C ILE A 16 -3.89 17.16 28.88
N ALA A 17 -4.79 18.06 29.27
CA ALA A 17 -6.22 17.75 29.38
C ALA A 17 -6.84 17.43 28.03
N LEU A 18 -6.46 18.16 26.96
CA LEU A 18 -6.91 17.90 25.60
C LEU A 18 -6.37 16.54 25.09
N GLY A 19 -5.10 16.23 25.37
CA GLY A 19 -4.48 14.95 24.98
C GLY A 19 -5.16 13.75 25.64
N LEU A 20 -5.52 13.85 26.93
CA LEU A 20 -6.22 12.78 27.65
C LEU A 20 -7.66 12.58 27.13
N LEU A 21 -8.33 13.65 26.73
CA LEU A 21 -9.68 13.59 26.17
C LEU A 21 -9.68 12.90 24.80
N ILE A 22 -8.69 13.18 23.94
CA ILE A 22 -8.52 12.52 22.65
C ILE A 22 -8.16 11.05 22.84
N LEU A 23 -7.29 10.71 23.79
CA LEU A 23 -6.91 9.34 24.09
C LEU A 23 -8.11 8.53 24.59
N GLY A 24 -8.97 9.11 25.41
CA GLY A 24 -10.21 8.47 25.89
C GLY A 24 -11.21 8.18 24.77
N LEU A 25 -11.31 9.06 23.77
CA LEU A 25 -12.17 8.86 22.59
C LEU A 25 -11.67 7.73 21.70
N VAL A 26 -10.35 7.58 21.53
CA VAL A 26 -9.75 6.51 20.73
C VAL A 26 -9.93 5.14 21.39
N ILE A 27 -9.81 5.04 22.72
CA ILE A 27 -9.96 3.77 23.46
C ILE A 27 -11.45 3.39 23.58
N GLY A 28 -12.36 4.36 23.73
CA GLY A 28 -13.82 4.12 23.83
C GLY A 28 -14.48 3.73 22.50
N GLY A 29 -13.88 4.06 21.36
CA GLY A 29 -14.44 3.80 20.03
C GLY A 29 -14.28 2.37 19.50
N VAL A 30 -13.39 1.56 20.08
CA VAL A 30 -13.07 0.20 19.58
C VAL A 30 -14.06 -0.87 20.06
N ALA A 31 -14.96 -0.59 20.98
CA ALA A 31 -15.81 -1.59 21.63
C ALA A 31 -17.17 -1.89 20.96
N ILE A 32 -17.50 -1.29 19.79
CA ILE A 32 -18.86 -1.45 19.22
C ILE A 32 -18.87 -2.07 17.82
N ILE A 33 -17.83 -2.72 17.35
CA ILE A 33 -17.90 -3.50 16.10
C ILE A 33 -17.58 -4.98 16.38
N SER A 34 -18.34 -5.58 17.30
CA SER A 34 -18.52 -7.02 17.37
C SER A 34 -19.91 -7.38 16.84
N GLY A 35 -20.20 -6.93 15.63
CA GLY A 35 -21.39 -7.27 14.84
C GLY A 35 -21.10 -8.52 14.01
N ARG A 36 -21.48 -9.65 14.58
CA ARG A 36 -21.98 -10.87 13.95
C ARG A 36 -21.92 -10.91 12.43
N LEU A 37 -20.96 -11.64 11.87
CA LEU A 37 -20.93 -12.05 10.47
C LEU A 37 -22.10 -13.03 10.21
N PRO A 38 -22.94 -12.82 9.20
CA PRO A 38 -23.90 -13.83 8.75
C PRO A 38 -23.15 -14.89 7.94
N ASP A 39 -23.23 -16.15 8.41
CA ASP A 39 -22.86 -17.34 7.65
C ASP A 39 -23.71 -17.43 6.38
N GLY A 40 -23.18 -17.00 5.27
CA GLY A 40 -23.76 -17.15 3.93
C GLY A 40 -23.23 -18.42 3.26
N ASN A 41 -23.69 -19.58 3.71
CA ASN A 41 -23.42 -20.86 3.05
C ASN A 41 -24.37 -21.02 1.85
N HIS A 42 -24.04 -20.39 0.73
CA HIS A 42 -24.73 -20.64 -0.54
C HIS A 42 -24.07 -21.82 -1.27
N ARG A 43 -24.51 -23.02 -0.95
CA ARG A 43 -24.35 -24.17 -1.84
C ARG A 43 -25.27 -24.00 -3.04
N VAL A 44 -24.73 -23.62 -4.16
CA VAL A 44 -25.40 -23.73 -5.46
C VAL A 44 -25.10 -25.14 -5.99
N ALA A 45 -26.05 -26.05 -5.79
CA ALA A 45 -26.08 -27.31 -6.49
C ALA A 45 -26.57 -27.06 -7.92
N GLY A 46 -25.63 -26.83 -8.83
CA GLY A 46 -25.90 -26.81 -10.27
C GLY A 46 -25.71 -28.21 -10.85
N SER A 47 -26.81 -28.95 -11.02
CA SER A 47 -26.83 -30.15 -11.87
C SER A 47 -26.59 -29.76 -13.31
N ALA A 48 -25.38 -29.98 -13.81
CA ALA A 48 -25.10 -29.89 -15.25
C ALA A 48 -25.24 -31.29 -15.86
N THR A 49 -26.33 -31.48 -16.58
CA THR A 49 -26.57 -32.62 -17.45
C THR A 49 -25.56 -32.56 -18.58
N ALA A 50 -24.74 -33.59 -18.71
CA ALA A 50 -23.80 -33.74 -19.81
C ALA A 50 -24.51 -34.13 -21.11
N PRO A 51 -24.27 -33.46 -22.24
CA PRO A 51 -24.65 -34.02 -23.56
C PRO A 51 -23.59 -35.02 -23.98
N THR A 52 -24.02 -36.26 -24.17
CA THR A 52 -23.27 -37.31 -24.84
C THR A 52 -23.18 -36.97 -26.35
N VAL A 53 -21.98 -36.71 -26.85
CA VAL A 53 -21.69 -36.63 -28.28
C VAL A 53 -20.83 -37.84 -28.67
N VAL A 54 -21.41 -38.71 -29.43
CA VAL A 54 -20.77 -39.86 -30.06
C VAL A 54 -20.05 -39.43 -31.34
N GLY A 55 -18.78 -39.83 -31.46
CA GLY A 55 -18.17 -40.21 -32.73
C GLY A 55 -17.48 -39.12 -33.54
N GLY A 56 -16.17 -39.33 -33.78
CA GLY A 56 -15.40 -38.65 -34.81
C GLY A 56 -13.90 -38.76 -34.53
N ALA A 57 -13.29 -39.87 -35.00
CA ALA A 57 -11.84 -40.03 -35.00
C ALA A 57 -11.20 -39.01 -35.96
N GLY A 58 -10.41 -38.10 -35.43
CA GLY A 58 -9.55 -37.20 -36.18
C GLY A 58 -8.42 -36.74 -35.27
N ALA A 59 -7.33 -37.52 -35.23
CA ALA A 59 -6.12 -37.14 -34.52
C ALA A 59 -5.46 -35.97 -35.24
N VAL A 60 -5.68 -34.78 -34.79
CA VAL A 60 -4.87 -33.59 -35.13
C VAL A 60 -3.76 -33.51 -34.09
N PRO A 61 -2.46 -33.51 -34.50
CA PRO A 61 -1.39 -33.29 -33.55
C PRO A 61 -1.53 -31.85 -33.02
N ARG A 62 -2.01 -31.70 -31.78
CA ARG A 62 -1.93 -30.43 -31.06
C ARG A 62 -0.48 -30.15 -30.78
N GLY A 63 0.13 -29.33 -31.61
CA GLY A 63 1.36 -28.66 -31.23
C GLY A 63 1.10 -27.98 -29.90
N SER A 64 1.80 -28.41 -28.86
CA SER A 64 1.85 -27.69 -27.57
C SER A 64 2.48 -26.33 -27.81
N ALA A 65 1.66 -25.37 -28.16
CA ALA A 65 2.08 -24.00 -28.06
C ALA A 65 2.27 -23.74 -26.55
N SER A 66 3.53 -23.74 -26.15
CA SER A 66 3.90 -23.22 -24.81
C SER A 66 3.36 -21.81 -24.75
N ALA A 67 2.32 -21.58 -23.94
CA ALA A 67 1.83 -20.24 -23.64
C ALA A 67 3.02 -19.47 -23.07
N PRO A 68 3.28 -18.23 -23.55
CA PRO A 68 4.34 -17.41 -22.96
C PRO A 68 4.04 -17.28 -21.47
N SER A 69 4.97 -17.78 -20.64
CA SER A 69 4.92 -17.62 -19.20
C SER A 69 4.88 -16.13 -18.92
N ARG A 70 3.76 -15.60 -18.46
CA ARG A 70 3.71 -14.24 -17.94
C ARG A 70 4.74 -14.17 -16.83
N PRO A 71 5.64 -13.19 -16.86
CA PRO A 71 6.54 -12.97 -15.73
C PRO A 71 5.68 -12.91 -14.47
N THR A 72 5.99 -13.74 -13.48
CA THR A 72 5.30 -13.68 -12.19
C THR A 72 5.69 -12.35 -11.56
N GLU A 73 4.81 -11.38 -11.61
CA GLU A 73 5.03 -10.07 -10.98
C GLU A 73 5.26 -10.28 -9.49
N ARG A 74 6.46 -9.96 -9.03
CA ARG A 74 6.79 -9.98 -7.61
C ARG A 74 6.26 -8.72 -6.97
N ILE A 75 5.45 -8.88 -5.92
CA ILE A 75 4.90 -7.74 -5.17
C ILE A 75 5.45 -7.81 -3.75
N VAL A 76 6.04 -6.71 -3.31
CA VAL A 76 6.49 -6.51 -1.92
C VAL A 76 5.69 -5.39 -1.31
N SER A 77 5.15 -5.61 -0.11
CA SER A 77 4.36 -4.60 0.60
C SER A 77 5.02 -4.20 1.91
N VAL A 78 5.09 -2.90 2.16
CA VAL A 78 5.46 -2.28 3.43
C VAL A 78 4.24 -1.53 3.94
N ALA A 79 3.75 -1.91 5.13
CA ALA A 79 2.58 -1.30 5.70
C ALA A 79 2.76 -1.09 7.21
N GLY A 80 2.06 -0.10 7.77
CA GLY A 80 2.09 0.20 9.20
C GLY A 80 2.59 1.60 9.51
N VAL A 81 3.21 1.75 10.67
CA VAL A 81 3.64 3.06 11.19
C VAL A 81 5.12 3.01 11.57
N GLY A 82 5.89 3.99 11.11
CA GLY A 82 7.28 4.18 11.52
C GLY A 82 8.23 3.04 11.11
N ASN A 83 7.94 2.33 10.02
CA ASN A 83 8.82 1.28 9.53
C ASN A 83 10.01 1.88 8.77
N GLU A 84 11.20 1.34 9.05
CA GLU A 84 12.40 1.60 8.27
C GLU A 84 12.82 0.31 7.56
N ARG A 85 12.92 0.35 6.23
CA ARG A 85 13.18 -0.83 5.38
C ARG A 85 14.09 -0.50 4.21
N THR A 86 15.01 -1.42 3.92
CA THR A 86 15.74 -1.47 2.65
C THR A 86 15.30 -2.70 1.87
N ILE A 87 14.93 -2.52 0.61
CA ILE A 87 14.40 -3.57 -0.27
C ILE A 87 15.20 -3.54 -1.57
N THR A 88 15.70 -4.68 -1.99
CA THR A 88 16.32 -4.82 -3.30
C THR A 88 15.25 -5.22 -4.31
N CYS A 89 15.08 -4.39 -5.32
CA CYS A 89 14.20 -4.63 -6.46
C CYS A 89 14.91 -5.41 -7.56
N ASP A 90 14.17 -6.33 -8.17
CA ASP A 90 14.50 -7.05 -9.39
C ASP A 90 13.19 -7.17 -10.18
N ASP A 91 12.87 -6.14 -10.94
CA ASP A 91 11.58 -5.95 -11.63
C ASP A 91 10.35 -6.18 -10.73
N THR A 92 10.48 -5.78 -9.46
CA THR A 92 9.47 -5.97 -8.41
C THR A 92 8.56 -4.76 -8.33
N THR A 93 7.26 -4.99 -8.13
CA THR A 93 6.31 -3.95 -7.72
C THR A 93 6.36 -3.80 -6.20
N VAL A 94 6.60 -2.57 -5.72
CA VAL A 94 6.65 -2.25 -4.29
C VAL A 94 5.49 -1.36 -3.90
N ASN A 95 4.69 -1.82 -2.93
CA ASN A 95 3.58 -1.08 -2.35
C ASN A 95 3.95 -0.59 -0.94
N ILE A 96 3.92 0.71 -0.71
CA ILE A 96 4.22 1.32 0.57
C ILE A 96 2.96 2.04 1.05
N SER A 97 2.53 1.72 2.28
CA SER A 97 1.31 2.30 2.85
C SER A 97 1.44 2.53 4.35
N GLY A 98 0.58 3.38 4.90
CA GLY A 98 0.58 3.70 6.33
C GLY A 98 1.13 5.07 6.63
N VAL A 99 1.83 5.22 7.76
CA VAL A 99 2.23 6.53 8.30
C VAL A 99 3.70 6.52 8.72
N ASP A 100 4.43 7.57 8.36
CA ASP A 100 5.82 7.82 8.76
C ASP A 100 6.79 6.66 8.43
N ASN A 101 6.58 5.96 7.30
CA ASN A 101 7.50 4.91 6.88
C ASN A 101 8.66 5.49 6.07
N THR A 102 9.88 5.00 6.30
CA THR A 102 11.09 5.34 5.54
C THR A 102 11.59 4.10 4.80
N VAL A 103 11.62 4.16 3.47
CA VAL A 103 11.96 3.00 2.63
C VAL A 103 13.04 3.35 1.63
N VAL A 104 14.08 2.53 1.57
CA VAL A 104 15.13 2.60 0.56
C VAL A 104 14.99 1.44 -0.40
N LEU A 105 14.87 1.73 -1.68
CA LEU A 105 14.73 0.74 -2.76
C LEU A 105 16.00 0.77 -3.62
N THR A 106 16.71 -0.34 -3.67
CA THR A 106 17.91 -0.50 -4.48
C THR A 106 17.64 -1.34 -5.73
N GLY A 107 18.38 -1.12 -6.80
CA GLY A 107 18.18 -1.81 -8.07
C GLY A 107 17.03 -1.24 -8.90
N GLN A 108 16.48 -2.07 -9.78
CA GLN A 108 15.39 -1.65 -10.67
C GLN A 108 14.05 -2.19 -10.18
N CYS A 109 13.15 -1.29 -9.77
CA CYS A 109 11.76 -1.65 -9.50
C CYS A 109 10.91 -1.49 -10.77
N ALA A 110 9.96 -2.39 -11.00
CA ALA A 110 9.00 -2.26 -12.09
C ALA A 110 8.03 -1.10 -11.82
N ARG A 111 7.46 -1.07 -10.62
CA ARG A 111 6.51 -0.04 -10.18
C ARG A 111 6.68 0.23 -8.69
N VAL A 112 6.51 1.48 -8.30
CA VAL A 112 6.47 1.90 -6.89
C VAL A 112 5.16 2.63 -6.63
N VAL A 113 4.38 2.12 -5.69
CA VAL A 113 3.11 2.71 -5.26
C VAL A 113 3.25 3.17 -3.82
N VAL A 114 3.02 4.45 -3.57
CA VAL A 114 3.10 5.04 -2.23
C VAL A 114 1.76 5.65 -1.86
N SER A 115 1.25 5.28 -0.71
CA SER A 115 -0.01 5.80 -0.19
C SER A 115 0.07 6.05 1.32
N GLY A 116 -0.87 6.82 1.85
CA GLY A 116 -0.90 7.15 3.27
C GLY A 116 -0.31 8.51 3.59
N VAL A 117 0.38 8.64 4.72
CA VAL A 117 0.79 9.95 5.24
C VAL A 117 2.26 9.96 5.65
N LYS A 118 3.00 10.98 5.22
CA LYS A 118 4.39 11.24 5.61
C LYS A 118 5.37 10.10 5.34
N ASN A 119 5.14 9.31 4.29
CA ASN A 119 6.09 8.29 3.90
C ASN A 119 7.24 8.90 3.09
N VAL A 120 8.47 8.48 3.37
CA VAL A 120 9.69 8.90 2.68
C VAL A 120 10.28 7.69 1.94
N VAL A 121 10.44 7.80 0.63
CA VAL A 121 10.95 6.74 -0.21
C VAL A 121 12.12 7.24 -1.04
N THR A 122 13.26 6.57 -0.92
CA THR A 122 14.41 6.80 -1.81
C THR A 122 14.58 5.58 -2.68
N LEU A 123 14.66 5.75 -4.00
CA LEU A 123 14.81 4.65 -4.93
C LEU A 123 15.87 4.92 -6.00
N GLU A 124 16.55 3.87 -6.45
CA GLU A 124 17.55 3.98 -7.52
C GLU A 124 16.88 4.20 -8.87
N ARG A 125 16.02 3.26 -9.29
CA ARG A 125 15.36 3.31 -10.59
C ARG A 125 14.00 2.62 -10.55
N THR A 126 13.05 3.17 -11.29
CA THR A 126 11.74 2.53 -11.54
C THR A 126 11.18 2.97 -12.89
N GLY A 127 10.25 2.19 -13.45
CA GLY A 127 9.48 2.57 -14.63
C GLY A 127 8.29 3.46 -14.30
N PHE A 128 7.64 3.22 -13.14
CA PHE A 128 6.40 3.90 -12.75
C PHE A 128 6.41 4.28 -11.28
N ILE A 129 5.91 5.48 -10.98
CA ILE A 129 5.69 5.99 -9.63
C ILE A 129 4.22 6.41 -9.53
N ASP A 130 3.48 5.76 -8.65
CA ASP A 130 2.14 6.18 -8.26
C ASP A 130 2.18 6.67 -6.81
N ILE A 131 1.86 7.94 -6.57
CA ILE A 131 1.86 8.53 -5.24
C ILE A 131 0.50 9.13 -4.91
N SER A 132 0.01 8.82 -3.72
CA SER A 132 -1.28 9.30 -3.22
C SER A 132 -1.23 9.55 -1.71
N GLY A 133 -2.29 10.18 -1.17
CA GLY A 133 -2.35 10.51 0.25
C GLY A 133 -1.79 11.90 0.56
N MET A 134 -1.08 12.06 1.69
CA MET A 134 -0.66 13.38 2.16
C MET A 134 0.80 13.40 2.64
N ASN A 135 1.52 14.46 2.27
CA ASN A 135 2.89 14.74 2.73
C ASN A 135 3.89 13.59 2.46
N ASN A 136 3.70 12.82 1.39
CA ASN A 136 4.64 11.79 1.01
C ASN A 136 5.76 12.36 0.14
N ARG A 137 6.99 11.89 0.33
CA ARG A 137 8.16 12.31 -0.44
C ARG A 137 8.83 11.11 -1.10
N ILE A 138 9.06 11.21 -2.41
CA ILE A 138 9.79 10.22 -3.18
C ILE A 138 10.99 10.89 -3.84
N VAL A 139 12.17 10.28 -3.69
CA VAL A 139 13.41 10.67 -4.36
C VAL A 139 13.87 9.52 -5.24
N PHE A 140 14.00 9.74 -6.56
CA PHE A 140 14.58 8.76 -7.48
C PHE A 140 15.93 9.22 -8.00
N LEU A 141 16.90 8.31 -8.05
CA LEU A 141 18.29 8.67 -8.39
C LEU A 141 18.55 8.60 -9.89
N SER A 142 17.86 7.74 -10.63
CA SER A 142 18.09 7.54 -12.06
C SER A 142 16.85 7.13 -12.82
N GLY A 143 16.88 7.29 -14.16
CA GLY A 143 15.79 6.94 -15.04
C GLY A 143 14.84 8.11 -15.33
N THR A 144 13.77 7.80 -16.04
CA THR A 144 12.68 8.73 -16.39
C THR A 144 11.35 8.01 -16.13
N PRO A 145 10.95 7.87 -14.85
CA PRO A 145 9.72 7.19 -14.51
C PRO A 145 8.49 7.96 -15.02
N GLU A 146 7.45 7.23 -15.37
CA GLU A 146 6.11 7.80 -15.48
C GLU A 146 5.57 8.07 -14.08
N ILE A 147 5.12 9.29 -13.80
CA ILE A 147 4.71 9.73 -12.46
C ILE A 147 3.23 10.08 -12.48
N ASN A 148 2.46 9.35 -11.67
CA ASN A 148 1.08 9.66 -11.32
C ASN A 148 1.04 10.19 -9.89
N GLN A 149 0.64 11.44 -9.72
CA GLN A 149 0.57 12.08 -8.41
C GLN A 149 -0.86 12.55 -8.11
N SER A 150 -1.34 12.21 -6.92
CA SER A 150 -2.64 12.64 -6.40
C SER A 150 -2.55 12.93 -4.89
N GLY A 151 -3.59 13.56 -4.33
CA GLY A 151 -3.61 13.91 -2.90
C GLY A 151 -3.03 15.29 -2.61
N ILE A 152 -2.50 15.48 -1.40
CA ILE A 152 -2.11 16.79 -0.87
C ILE A 152 -0.63 16.77 -0.44
N ASP A 153 0.12 17.79 -0.84
CA ASP A 153 1.52 18.02 -0.43
C ASP A 153 2.45 16.82 -0.65
N ASN A 154 2.20 16.03 -1.69
CA ASN A 154 3.10 14.97 -2.11
C ASN A 154 4.21 15.54 -3.00
N THR A 155 5.43 15.04 -2.88
CA THR A 155 6.58 15.49 -3.66
C THR A 155 7.29 14.31 -4.30
N VAL A 156 7.59 14.42 -5.60
CA VAL A 156 8.46 13.48 -6.35
C VAL A 156 9.57 14.28 -6.98
N GLU A 157 10.80 13.95 -6.65
CA GLU A 157 11.97 14.68 -7.11
C GLU A 157 13.11 13.75 -7.54
N ARG A 158 13.98 14.26 -8.38
CA ARG A 158 15.23 13.56 -8.74
C ARG A 158 16.33 13.98 -7.78
N GLY A 159 17.03 12.99 -7.19
CA GLY A 159 18.21 13.18 -6.33
C GLY A 159 19.51 13.36 -7.10
#